data_6f580be256f35099c905efaac3e9bcc1
#
_entry.id   6f580be256f35099c905efaac3e9bcc1
#
_cell.length_a   1.000
_cell.length_b   1.000
_cell.length_c   1.000
_cell.angle_alpha   90.00
_cell.angle_beta   90.00
_cell.angle_gamma   90.00
#
_symmetry.space_group_name_H-M   'P 1'
#
loop_
_entity.id
_entity.type
_entity.pdbx_description
1 polymer ?
#
loop_
_entity_poly.entity_id
_entity_poly.type
_entity_poly.pdbx_seq_one_letter_code
_entity_poly.pdbx_strand_id
1 'polypeptide(L)'
;MTVADRIGVMDRGELIQVATAPEIYEQPNSRWVADFIGEVNLIEGTIAEVGAGEVAIESPAAGCLRAAAPAELAPGATVWLVLRPEKLRIGYAPPAGPHENCAAGKVAHIGYRGDFSIYKLQLDSGLVMKAAVANTTRATEHPIGVGDRVWLTWAPEAGVVLTR
;
A
#
# COMPACT_ATOMS: atom_id res chain seq x y z
N MET A 1 -17.57 -5.49 -9.10
CA MET A 1 -17.27 -4.10 -9.55
C MET A 1 -17.33 -3.91 -11.06
N THR A 2 -17.52 -4.94 -11.85
CA THR A 2 -17.47 -4.87 -13.34
C THR A 2 -18.79 -4.53 -14.04
N VAL A 3 -19.91 -4.45 -13.32
CA VAL A 3 -21.27 -4.33 -13.93
C VAL A 3 -22.01 -3.05 -13.49
N ALA A 4 -21.45 -2.28 -12.58
CA ALA A 4 -22.11 -1.09 -12.05
C ALA A 4 -21.39 0.18 -12.50
N ASP A 5 -22.15 1.20 -12.93
CA ASP A 5 -21.62 2.52 -13.25
C ASP A 5 -21.20 3.28 -11.99
N ARG A 6 -21.93 3.10 -10.90
CA ARG A 6 -21.63 3.66 -9.57
C ARG A 6 -21.85 2.62 -8.48
N ILE A 7 -21.04 2.70 -7.45
CA ILE A 7 -21.08 1.82 -6.28
C ILE A 7 -21.29 2.67 -5.04
N GLY A 8 -22.25 2.28 -4.21
CA GLY A 8 -22.46 2.85 -2.88
C GLY A 8 -21.92 1.89 -1.82
N VAL A 9 -21.02 2.37 -0.98
CA VAL A 9 -20.52 1.64 0.19
C VAL A 9 -21.31 2.09 1.40
N MET A 10 -21.93 1.14 2.09
CA MET A 10 -22.78 1.40 3.26
C MET A 10 -22.19 0.74 4.51
N ASP A 11 -22.26 1.43 5.63
CA ASP A 11 -22.00 0.90 6.97
C ASP A 11 -23.12 1.30 7.92
N ARG A 12 -23.64 0.33 8.67
CA ARG A 12 -24.70 0.50 9.68
C ARG A 12 -25.92 1.31 9.21
N GLY A 13 -26.27 1.16 7.92
CA GLY A 13 -27.39 1.87 7.32
C GLY A 13 -27.08 3.28 6.78
N GLU A 14 -25.85 3.74 6.94
CA GLU A 14 -25.37 5.01 6.40
C GLU A 14 -24.59 4.81 5.10
N LEU A 15 -24.76 5.75 4.16
CA LEU A 15 -24.02 5.76 2.90
C LEU A 15 -22.68 6.47 3.11
N ILE A 16 -21.58 5.70 3.11
CA ILE A 16 -20.24 6.19 3.44
C ILE A 16 -19.53 6.80 2.23
N GLN A 17 -19.64 6.16 1.08
CA GLN A 17 -19.04 6.64 -0.17
C GLN A 17 -19.85 6.19 -1.38
N VAL A 18 -20.03 7.07 -2.37
CA VAL A 18 -20.62 6.74 -3.66
C VAL A 18 -19.71 7.25 -4.76
N ALA A 19 -19.22 6.36 -5.60
CA ALA A 19 -18.35 6.72 -6.71
C ALA A 19 -18.33 5.60 -7.77
N THR A 20 -17.57 5.78 -8.84
CA THR A 20 -17.27 4.70 -9.79
C THR A 20 -16.39 3.62 -9.15
N ALA A 21 -16.35 2.43 -9.72
CA ALA A 21 -15.52 1.34 -9.21
C ALA A 21 -14.02 1.71 -9.09
N PRO A 22 -13.39 2.34 -10.11
CA PRO A 22 -12.01 2.80 -9.99
C PRO A 22 -11.81 3.84 -8.87
N GLU A 23 -12.71 4.81 -8.74
CA GLU A 23 -12.60 5.85 -7.70
C GLU A 23 -12.71 5.28 -6.29
N ILE A 24 -13.65 4.37 -6.03
CA ILE A 24 -13.76 3.70 -4.70
C ILE A 24 -12.50 2.91 -4.38
N TYR A 25 -11.92 2.25 -5.38
CA TYR A 25 -10.73 1.43 -5.20
C TYR A 25 -9.46 2.26 -5.00
N GLU A 26 -9.24 3.27 -5.84
CA GLU A 26 -8.02 4.08 -5.86
C GLU A 26 -8.08 5.27 -4.89
N GLN A 27 -9.28 5.75 -4.55
CA GLN A 27 -9.50 6.93 -3.69
C GLN A 27 -10.55 6.66 -2.61
N PRO A 28 -10.32 5.67 -1.74
CA PRO A 28 -11.20 5.46 -0.60
C PRO A 28 -11.19 6.67 0.33
N ASN A 29 -12.36 7.04 0.87
CA ASN A 29 -12.47 8.19 1.77
C ASN A 29 -12.12 7.88 3.23
N SER A 30 -11.86 6.62 3.57
CA SER A 30 -11.52 6.16 4.90
C SER A 30 -10.78 4.81 4.86
N ARG A 31 -10.06 4.50 5.94
CA ARG A 31 -9.41 3.19 6.13
C ARG A 31 -10.40 2.05 6.06
N TRP A 32 -11.58 2.26 6.62
CA TRP A 32 -12.64 1.26 6.62
C TRP A 32 -13.09 0.93 5.18
N VAL A 33 -13.32 1.94 4.34
CA VAL A 33 -13.65 1.70 2.92
C VAL A 33 -12.50 1.03 2.19
N ALA A 34 -11.26 1.46 2.43
CA ALA A 34 -10.08 0.88 1.80
C ALA A 34 -9.95 -0.63 2.08
N ASP A 35 -10.13 -1.03 3.35
CA ASP A 35 -10.04 -2.42 3.80
C ASP A 35 -11.26 -3.25 3.36
N PHE A 36 -12.46 -2.65 3.40
CA PHE A 36 -13.70 -3.30 2.98
C PHE A 36 -13.71 -3.68 1.49
N ILE A 37 -13.15 -2.83 0.62
CA ILE A 37 -13.16 -3.04 -0.83
C ILE A 37 -12.13 -4.08 -1.29
N GLY A 38 -11.02 -4.22 -0.56
CA GLY A 38 -9.99 -5.19 -0.92
C GLY A 38 -8.77 -5.14 0.00
N GLU A 39 -7.84 -6.06 -0.22
CA GLU A 39 -6.63 -6.12 0.61
C GLU A 39 -5.82 -4.83 0.50
N VAL A 40 -5.35 -4.35 1.64
CA VAL A 40 -4.50 -3.14 1.75
C VAL A 40 -3.35 -3.37 2.72
N ASN A 41 -2.29 -2.60 2.55
CA ASN A 41 -1.30 -2.32 3.57
C ASN A 41 -1.65 -0.98 4.21
N LEU A 42 -1.73 -0.93 5.52
CA LEU A 42 -1.97 0.27 6.31
C LEU A 42 -0.71 0.60 7.09
N ILE A 43 -0.12 1.76 6.82
CA ILE A 43 1.08 2.23 7.51
C ILE A 43 0.72 3.51 8.24
N GLU A 44 0.69 3.45 9.56
CA GLU A 44 0.48 4.63 10.40
C GLU A 44 1.75 5.47 10.48
N GLY A 45 1.59 6.78 10.49
CA GLY A 45 2.67 7.72 10.64
C GLY A 45 2.20 9.14 10.96
N THR A 46 3.17 10.02 11.12
CA THR A 46 2.94 11.45 11.37
C THR A 46 3.54 12.25 10.23
N ILE A 47 2.85 13.27 9.76
CA ILE A 47 3.37 14.17 8.74
C ILE A 47 4.53 14.97 9.30
N ALA A 48 5.70 14.78 8.72
CA ALA A 48 6.92 15.53 9.06
C ALA A 48 7.00 16.83 8.26
N GLU A 49 6.77 16.75 6.95
CA GLU A 49 6.88 17.88 6.04
C GLU A 49 5.75 17.84 5.00
N VAL A 50 5.32 19.03 4.58
CA VAL A 50 4.36 19.21 3.49
C VAL A 50 5.03 20.00 2.38
N GLY A 51 5.14 19.41 1.20
CA GLY A 51 5.66 20.04 -0.01
C GLY A 51 4.57 20.36 -1.03
N ALA A 52 4.98 20.78 -2.22
CA ALA A 52 4.08 21.05 -3.33
C ALA A 52 3.58 19.73 -3.96
N GLY A 53 2.47 19.19 -3.43
CA GLY A 53 1.83 17.97 -3.94
C GLY A 53 2.39 16.66 -3.35
N GLU A 54 3.30 16.72 -2.39
CA GLU A 54 3.89 15.56 -1.72
C GLU A 54 4.07 15.83 -0.23
N VAL A 55 3.94 14.82 0.59
CA VAL A 55 4.24 14.86 2.04
C VAL A 55 5.30 13.84 2.41
N ALA A 56 6.12 14.19 3.40
CA ALA A 56 6.96 13.24 4.11
C ALA A 56 6.21 12.76 5.36
N ILE A 57 6.18 11.44 5.55
CA ILE A 57 5.52 10.76 6.65
C ILE A 57 6.57 10.02 7.45
N GLU A 58 6.68 10.28 8.73
CA GLU A 58 7.49 9.48 9.65
C GLU A 58 6.63 8.36 10.24
N SER A 59 7.01 7.11 9.96
CA SER A 59 6.36 5.92 10.49
C SER A 59 7.30 5.16 11.41
N PRO A 60 6.90 4.86 12.65
CA PRO A 60 7.67 3.99 13.54
C PRO A 60 7.88 2.58 12.97
N ALA A 61 6.97 2.16 12.10
CA ALA A 61 6.97 0.81 11.52
C ALA A 61 7.70 0.70 10.18
N ALA A 62 7.81 1.78 9.41
CA ALA A 62 8.35 1.73 8.05
C ALA A 62 9.38 2.84 7.72
N GLY A 63 9.73 3.66 8.71
CA GLY A 63 10.69 4.77 8.53
C GLY A 63 10.07 5.99 7.83
N CYS A 64 10.91 6.77 7.17
CA CYS A 64 10.47 7.97 6.44
C CYS A 64 9.91 7.57 5.07
N LEU A 65 8.67 7.96 4.81
CA LEU A 65 7.94 7.66 3.59
C LEU A 65 7.52 8.94 2.88
N ARG A 66 7.36 8.86 1.57
CA ARG A 66 6.83 9.94 0.74
C ARG A 66 5.50 9.52 0.13
N ALA A 67 4.56 10.43 0.07
CA ALA A 67 3.27 10.19 -0.56
C ALA A 67 2.75 11.44 -1.27
N ALA A 68 2.02 11.25 -2.36
CA ALA A 68 1.22 12.31 -2.94
C ALA A 68 0.16 12.76 -1.93
N ALA A 69 0.04 14.07 -1.72
CA ALA A 69 -0.80 14.60 -0.67
C ALA A 69 -2.02 15.35 -1.20
N PRO A 70 -3.20 15.20 -0.57
CA PRO A 70 -4.25 16.21 -0.68
C PRO A 70 -3.78 17.54 -0.04
N ALA A 71 -4.23 18.66 -0.59
CA ALA A 71 -3.71 20.00 -0.32
C ALA A 71 -3.90 20.54 1.11
N GLU A 72 -4.47 19.79 2.05
CA GLU A 72 -4.94 20.29 3.35
C GLU A 72 -4.27 19.62 4.56
N LEU A 73 -3.18 18.89 4.38
CA LEU A 73 -2.51 18.21 5.48
C LEU A 73 -1.51 19.15 6.17
N ALA A 74 -1.43 19.06 7.51
CA ALA A 74 -0.52 19.85 8.32
C ALA A 74 0.58 18.99 8.95
N PRO A 75 1.80 19.52 9.12
CA PRO A 75 2.83 18.85 9.92
C PRO A 75 2.32 18.51 11.32
N GLY A 76 2.71 17.34 11.82
CA GLY A 76 2.27 16.81 13.12
C GLY A 76 0.95 16.04 13.07
N ALA A 77 0.21 16.05 11.95
CA ALA A 77 -1.02 15.27 11.82
C ALA A 77 -0.73 13.77 11.73
N THR A 78 -1.50 12.97 12.46
CA THR A 78 -1.48 11.51 12.32
C THR A 78 -2.23 11.11 11.07
N VAL A 79 -1.61 10.27 10.26
CA VAL A 79 -2.16 9.79 8.98
C VAL A 79 -1.91 8.30 8.80
N TRP A 80 -2.64 7.72 7.85
CA TRP A 80 -2.43 6.34 7.40
C TRP A 80 -2.13 6.35 5.91
N LEU A 81 -0.97 5.81 5.54
CA LEU A 81 -0.66 5.53 4.14
C LEU A 81 -1.30 4.19 3.78
N VAL A 82 -2.22 4.22 2.84
CA VAL A 82 -2.92 3.06 2.29
C VAL A 82 -2.22 2.65 1.00
N LEU A 83 -1.73 1.41 0.95
CA LEU A 83 -1.03 0.86 -0.21
C LEU A 83 -1.70 -0.45 -0.66
N ARG A 84 -2.09 -0.54 -1.91
CA ARG A 84 -2.56 -1.77 -2.50
C ARG A 84 -1.40 -2.75 -2.75
N PRO A 85 -1.56 -4.05 -2.46
CA PRO A 85 -0.48 -5.02 -2.66
C PRO A 85 0.10 -5.07 -4.07
N GLU A 86 -0.72 -4.85 -5.10
CA GLU A 86 -0.30 -4.84 -6.50
C GLU A 86 0.47 -3.58 -6.93
N LYS A 87 0.49 -2.54 -6.09
CA LYS A 87 1.30 -1.33 -6.32
C LYS A 87 2.73 -1.47 -5.81
N LEU A 88 3.01 -2.54 -5.08
CA LEU A 88 4.32 -2.82 -4.51
C LEU A 88 5.13 -3.73 -5.43
N ARG A 89 6.40 -3.42 -5.57
CA ARG A 89 7.39 -4.30 -6.19
C ARG A 89 8.20 -5.00 -5.10
N ILE A 90 8.57 -6.24 -5.35
CA ILE A 90 9.38 -7.05 -4.45
C ILE A 90 10.66 -7.49 -5.16
N GLY A 91 11.79 -7.42 -4.50
CA GLY A 91 13.08 -7.83 -5.06
C GLY A 91 14.19 -7.97 -4.01
N TYR A 92 15.32 -8.51 -4.43
CA TYR A 92 16.49 -8.71 -3.56
C TYR A 92 17.35 -7.45 -3.39
N ALA A 93 17.21 -6.47 -4.26
CA ALA A 93 17.96 -5.22 -4.21
C ALA A 93 17.10 -4.06 -3.69
N PRO A 94 17.70 -3.08 -2.97
CA PRO A 94 17.04 -1.83 -2.64
C PRO A 94 16.72 -1.04 -3.91
N PRO A 95 15.83 -0.02 -3.84
CA PRO A 95 15.50 0.79 -5.01
C PRO A 95 16.73 1.51 -5.56
N ALA A 96 16.79 1.64 -6.87
CA ALA A 96 17.90 2.29 -7.55
C ALA A 96 17.81 3.83 -7.51
N GLY A 97 16.65 4.39 -7.19
CA GLY A 97 16.39 5.84 -7.21
C GLY A 97 16.11 6.44 -5.83
N PRO A 98 16.48 7.71 -5.61
CA PRO A 98 16.30 8.37 -4.31
C PRO A 98 14.84 8.75 -3.99
N HIS A 99 13.94 8.64 -4.95
CA HIS A 99 12.55 9.07 -4.84
C HIS A 99 11.56 7.93 -4.59
N GLU A 100 12.02 6.69 -4.52
CA GLU A 100 11.16 5.55 -4.24
C GLU A 100 11.14 5.25 -2.73
N ASN A 101 9.95 4.95 -2.24
CA ASN A 101 9.81 4.38 -0.91
C ASN A 101 10.30 2.95 -0.90
N CYS A 102 10.84 2.52 0.23
CA CYS A 102 11.24 1.13 0.40
C CYS A 102 11.09 0.67 1.85
N ALA A 103 10.89 -0.63 2.01
CA ALA A 103 10.92 -1.31 3.28
C ALA A 103 11.56 -2.68 3.11
N ALA A 104 12.46 -3.05 4.01
CA ALA A 104 13.09 -4.36 4.02
C ALA A 104 12.37 -5.29 5.00
N GLY A 105 12.26 -6.54 4.63
CA GLY A 105 11.63 -7.55 5.48
C GLY A 105 11.97 -8.96 5.05
N LYS A 106 11.47 -9.90 5.83
CA LYS A 106 11.60 -11.33 5.58
C LYS A 106 10.28 -11.90 5.07
N VAL A 107 10.32 -12.67 4.00
CA VAL A 107 9.14 -13.35 3.48
C VAL A 107 8.68 -14.39 4.49
N ALA A 108 7.51 -14.15 5.08
CA ALA A 108 6.90 -15.05 6.06
C ALA A 108 5.97 -16.08 5.43
N HIS A 109 5.30 -15.71 4.33
CA HIS A 109 4.36 -16.59 3.65
C HIS A 109 4.19 -16.18 2.18
N ILE A 110 3.93 -17.17 1.31
CA ILE A 110 3.61 -16.97 -0.10
C ILE A 110 2.31 -17.73 -0.39
N GLY A 111 1.29 -16.99 -0.84
CA GLY A 111 0.01 -17.54 -1.28
C GLY A 111 -0.08 -17.52 -2.80
N TYR A 112 -0.03 -18.68 -3.44
CA TYR A 112 -0.20 -18.81 -4.88
C TYR A 112 -1.69 -18.83 -5.26
N ARG A 113 -2.13 -17.93 -6.14
CA ARG A 113 -3.51 -17.81 -6.57
C ARG A 113 -3.73 -18.07 -8.07
N GLY A 114 -2.76 -18.64 -8.74
CA GLY A 114 -2.81 -18.96 -10.17
C GLY A 114 -2.26 -17.82 -11.03
N ASP A 115 -3.02 -16.77 -11.24
CA ASP A 115 -2.64 -15.60 -12.03
C ASP A 115 -1.69 -14.64 -11.30
N PHE A 116 -1.70 -14.63 -9.98
CA PHE A 116 -0.80 -13.86 -9.13
C PHE A 116 -0.42 -14.61 -7.84
N SER A 117 0.64 -14.16 -7.20
CA SER A 117 1.08 -14.62 -5.88
C SER A 117 1.07 -13.47 -4.88
N ILE A 118 0.59 -13.75 -3.66
CA ILE A 118 0.65 -12.81 -2.54
C ILE A 118 1.82 -13.17 -1.65
N TYR A 119 2.76 -12.25 -1.51
CA TYR A 119 3.88 -12.34 -0.59
C TYR A 119 3.54 -11.57 0.69
N LYS A 120 3.62 -12.23 1.85
CA LYS A 120 3.53 -11.59 3.15
C LYS A 120 4.94 -11.44 3.71
N LEU A 121 5.35 -10.19 3.93
CA LEU A 121 6.65 -9.84 4.50
C LEU A 121 6.47 -9.33 5.91
N GLN A 122 7.29 -9.83 6.81
CA GLN A 122 7.45 -9.27 8.14
C GLN A 122 8.64 -8.32 8.15
N LEU A 123 8.38 -7.03 8.39
CA LEU A 123 9.42 -6.04 8.56
C LEU A 123 10.13 -6.22 9.92
N ASP A 124 11.30 -5.64 10.07
CA ASP A 124 12.06 -5.71 11.34
C ASP A 124 11.31 -5.02 12.51
N SER A 125 10.39 -4.09 12.20
CA SER A 125 9.47 -3.46 13.16
C SER A 125 8.33 -4.37 13.65
N GLY A 126 8.12 -5.52 13.01
CA GLY A 126 6.98 -6.40 13.25
C GLY A 126 5.76 -6.11 12.35
N LEU A 127 5.75 -5.00 11.60
CA LEU A 127 4.69 -4.72 10.64
C LEU A 127 4.69 -5.80 9.55
N VAL A 128 3.50 -6.31 9.22
CA VAL A 128 3.34 -7.24 8.10
C VAL A 128 2.81 -6.49 6.90
N MET A 129 3.55 -6.56 5.79
CA MET A 129 3.15 -6.00 4.50
C MET A 129 2.91 -7.09 3.47
N LYS A 130 2.01 -6.83 2.53
CA LYS A 130 1.64 -7.73 1.44
C LYS A 130 2.02 -7.12 0.11
N ALA A 131 2.60 -7.92 -0.79
CA ALA A 131 2.80 -7.58 -2.19
C ALA A 131 2.13 -8.61 -3.08
N ALA A 132 1.45 -8.17 -4.13
CA ALA A 132 0.85 -9.03 -5.14
C ALA A 132 1.66 -8.96 -6.42
N VAL A 133 2.16 -10.11 -6.88
CA VAL A 133 2.99 -10.21 -8.08
C VAL A 133 2.31 -11.13 -9.09
N ALA A 134 2.15 -10.65 -10.32
CA ALA A 134 1.58 -11.44 -11.40
C ALA A 134 2.50 -12.63 -11.76
N ASN A 135 1.91 -13.81 -11.92
CA ASN A 135 2.61 -15.03 -12.30
C ASN A 135 2.74 -15.11 -13.84
N THR A 136 3.56 -14.24 -14.43
CA THR A 136 3.70 -14.11 -15.89
C THR A 136 4.66 -15.11 -16.52
N THR A 137 5.52 -15.74 -15.73
CA THR A 137 6.51 -16.71 -16.20
C THR A 137 6.45 -18.01 -15.42
N ARG A 138 6.65 -19.17 -16.10
CA ARG A 138 6.63 -20.49 -15.47
C ARG A 138 7.85 -20.80 -14.61
N ALA A 139 8.96 -20.11 -14.84
CA ALA A 139 10.20 -20.30 -14.08
C ALA A 139 10.99 -18.99 -14.02
N THR A 140 11.33 -18.56 -12.82
CA THR A 140 12.39 -17.60 -12.55
C THR A 140 13.63 -18.36 -12.09
N GLU A 141 14.82 -17.99 -12.55
CA GLU A 141 16.07 -18.66 -12.17
C GLU A 141 16.33 -18.60 -10.66
N HIS A 142 15.82 -17.57 -9.99
CA HIS A 142 15.87 -17.40 -8.54
C HIS A 142 14.53 -16.88 -8.01
N PRO A 143 13.51 -17.74 -7.83
CA PRO A 143 12.23 -17.32 -7.26
C PRO A 143 12.41 -16.92 -5.80
N ILE A 144 11.77 -15.82 -5.40
CA ILE A 144 11.72 -15.41 -4.00
C ILE A 144 10.98 -16.47 -3.19
N GLY A 145 11.62 -16.96 -2.14
CA GLY A 145 11.13 -18.02 -1.26
C GLY A 145 10.79 -17.53 0.14
N VAL A 146 10.05 -18.36 0.88
CA VAL A 146 9.80 -18.15 2.31
C VAL A 146 11.14 -18.15 3.05
N GLY A 147 11.33 -17.16 3.92
CA GLY A 147 12.56 -16.97 4.68
C GLY A 147 13.56 -16.01 4.03
N ASP A 148 13.37 -15.66 2.76
CA ASP A 148 14.25 -14.73 2.07
C ASP A 148 14.10 -13.31 2.61
N ARG A 149 15.23 -12.61 2.70
CA ARG A 149 15.24 -11.17 2.99
C ARG A 149 15.15 -10.40 1.67
N VAL A 150 14.14 -9.54 1.59
CA VAL A 150 13.80 -8.82 0.37
C VAL A 150 13.43 -7.38 0.66
N TRP A 151 13.34 -6.58 -0.40
CA TRP A 151 12.88 -5.21 -0.40
C TRP A 151 11.52 -5.10 -1.05
N LEU A 152 10.62 -4.35 -0.41
CA LEU A 152 9.43 -3.79 -1.04
C LEU A 152 9.74 -2.37 -1.49
N THR A 153 9.33 -2.01 -2.69
CA THR A 153 9.51 -0.65 -3.23
C THR A 153 8.23 -0.17 -3.87
N TRP A 154 7.97 1.14 -3.76
CA TRP A 154 6.80 1.78 -4.37
C TRP A 154 7.02 3.27 -4.59
N ALA A 155 6.37 3.82 -5.61
CA ALA A 155 6.39 5.24 -5.90
C ALA A 155 5.54 6.04 -4.89
N PRO A 156 5.84 7.32 -4.62
CA PRO A 156 5.03 8.16 -3.76
C PRO A 156 3.54 8.24 -4.15
N GLU A 157 3.25 8.19 -5.44
CA GLU A 157 1.90 8.24 -6.00
C GLU A 157 1.12 6.92 -5.86
N ALA A 158 1.80 5.84 -5.48
CA ALA A 158 1.17 4.53 -5.33
C ALA A 158 0.26 4.42 -4.10
N GLY A 159 0.46 5.27 -3.10
CA GLY A 159 -0.28 5.27 -1.86
C GLY A 159 -1.28 6.41 -1.75
N VAL A 160 -2.31 6.20 -0.94
CA VAL A 160 -3.30 7.21 -0.57
C VAL A 160 -3.14 7.55 0.90
N VAL A 161 -3.05 8.85 1.20
CA VAL A 161 -2.95 9.34 2.58
C VAL A 161 -4.34 9.60 3.13
N LEU A 162 -4.69 8.93 4.22
CA LEU A 162 -5.97 9.08 4.91
C LEU A 162 -5.79 9.60 6.33
N THR A 163 -6.76 10.39 6.80
CA THR A 163 -6.80 10.97 8.15
C THR A 163 -7.82 10.27 9.06
N ARG A 164 -8.60 9.32 8.53
CA ARG A 164 -9.68 8.63 9.26
C ARG A 164 -9.90 7.20 8.73
#